data_039d4c388e0bd0733b3e8a2dff4d07a0
#
_entry.id   039d4c388e0bd0733b3e8a2dff4d07a0
#
_cell.length_a   1.000
_cell.length_b   1.000
_cell.length_c   1.000
_cell.angle_alpha   90.00
_cell.angle_beta   90.00
_cell.angle_gamma   90.00
#
_symmetry.space_group_name_H-M   'P 1'
#
loop_
_entity.id
_entity.type
_entity.pdbx_description
1 polymer ?
#
loop_
_entity_poly.entity_id
_entity_poly.type
_entity_poly.pdbx_seq_one_letter_code
_entity_poly.pdbx_strand_id
1 'polypeptide(L)'
;RIADLDRLGVGNITVTMNAIDPQIGQQIYDYVSYQGKRYEGLEAATLLRDHQLKGIEEALKKKKIVKVNTVLIPGINDEHVFDIARKIKSMGVFIHNVMPLIPQYKFAHIQPPSPEEKRRIQEELGKIIKQMKHCRQCRSDAIGELGCVVQQEFQSRTREQG
;
A
#
# COMPACT_ATOMS: atom_id res chain seq x y z
N ARG A 1 -10.23 4.27 17.16
CA ARG A 1 -10.61 4.28 15.71
C ARG A 1 -10.88 2.88 15.16
N ILE A 2 -10.06 1.86 15.41
CA ILE A 2 -10.37 0.47 14.97
C ILE A 2 -11.65 -0.04 15.62
N ALA A 3 -11.87 0.26 16.91
CA ALA A 3 -13.12 -0.07 17.60
C ALA A 3 -14.35 0.62 16.99
N ASP A 4 -14.20 1.84 16.45
CA ASP A 4 -15.29 2.55 15.78
C ASP A 4 -15.62 1.91 14.44
N LEU A 5 -14.60 1.55 13.65
CA LEU A 5 -14.76 0.78 12.41
C LEU A 5 -15.42 -0.58 12.65
N ASP A 6 -15.08 -1.21 13.76
CA ASP A 6 -15.66 -2.49 14.18
C ASP A 6 -17.17 -2.35 14.45
N ARG A 7 -17.56 -1.32 15.22
CA ARG A 7 -18.98 -1.02 15.49
C ARG A 7 -19.79 -0.71 14.22
N LEU A 8 -19.13 -0.12 13.20
CA LEU A 8 -19.74 0.18 11.91
C LEU A 8 -19.78 -1.01 10.94
N GLY A 9 -19.37 -2.20 11.39
CA GLY A 9 -19.39 -3.41 10.56
C GLY A 9 -18.33 -3.48 9.46
N VAL A 10 -17.28 -2.64 9.52
CA VAL A 10 -16.18 -2.67 8.53
C VAL A 10 -15.42 -3.99 8.67
N GLY A 11 -15.47 -4.83 7.63
CA GLY A 11 -14.82 -6.15 7.60
C GLY A 11 -13.39 -6.12 7.07
N ASN A 12 -13.08 -5.18 6.18
CA ASN A 12 -11.80 -5.11 5.46
C ASN A 12 -11.09 -3.79 5.74
N ILE A 13 -9.79 -3.85 6.01
CA ILE A 13 -8.95 -2.68 6.26
C ILE A 13 -7.73 -2.73 5.36
N THR A 14 -7.43 -1.61 4.70
CA THR A 14 -6.20 -1.45 3.95
C THR A 14 -5.28 -0.46 4.66
N VAL A 15 -4.03 -0.86 4.86
CA VAL A 15 -2.98 -0.01 5.41
C VAL A 15 -1.89 0.17 4.36
N THR A 16 -1.48 1.41 4.10
CA THR A 16 -0.31 1.66 3.25
C THR A 16 0.94 1.69 4.13
N MET A 17 1.92 0.84 3.83
CA MET A 17 3.17 0.72 4.56
C MET A 17 4.33 0.62 3.57
N ASN A 18 5.11 1.70 3.44
CA ASN A 18 6.22 1.77 2.49
C ASN A 18 7.59 1.51 3.14
N ALA A 19 7.64 1.49 4.47
CA ALA A 19 8.81 1.12 5.24
C ALA A 19 8.43 0.62 6.64
N ILE A 20 9.23 -0.32 7.18
CA ILE A 20 9.22 -0.73 8.60
C ILE A 20 10.51 -0.32 9.30
N ASP A 21 11.56 0.00 8.55
CA ASP A 21 12.75 0.66 9.07
C ASP A 21 12.57 2.18 8.99
N PRO A 22 12.64 2.91 10.14
CA PRO A 22 12.53 4.35 10.13
C PRO A 22 13.61 5.08 9.33
N GLN A 23 14.79 4.49 9.17
CA GLN A 23 15.86 5.06 8.34
C GLN A 23 15.46 5.11 6.85
N ILE A 24 14.74 4.10 6.38
CA ILE A 24 14.15 4.09 5.04
C ILE A 24 12.91 4.99 5.00
N GLY A 25 12.08 4.93 6.05
CA GLY A 25 10.87 5.72 6.14
C GLY A 25 11.10 7.22 6.06
N GLN A 26 12.16 7.76 6.69
CA GLN A 26 12.49 9.19 6.62
C GLN A 26 12.86 9.67 5.21
N GLN A 27 13.31 8.76 4.34
CA GLN A 27 13.59 9.08 2.94
C GLN A 27 12.29 9.16 2.12
N ILE A 28 11.21 8.52 2.60
CA ILE A 28 9.91 8.44 1.91
C ILE A 28 8.97 9.55 2.35
N TYR A 29 8.89 9.80 3.65
CA TYR A 29 7.94 10.72 4.26
C TYR A 29 8.62 12.02 4.69
N ASP A 30 8.15 13.16 4.21
CA ASP A 30 8.69 14.46 4.58
C ASP A 30 8.28 14.85 6.00
N TYR A 31 7.02 14.59 6.36
CA TYR A 31 6.50 14.85 7.68
C TYR A 31 5.28 13.99 8.01
N VAL A 32 4.97 13.90 9.27
CA VAL A 32 3.73 13.30 9.80
C VAL A 32 3.07 14.30 10.74
N SER A 33 1.78 14.57 10.51
CA SER A 33 0.96 15.36 11.44
C SER A 33 0.17 14.42 12.34
N TYR A 34 0.36 14.55 13.64
CA TYR A 34 -0.33 13.74 14.64
C TYR A 34 -0.71 14.58 15.86
N GLN A 35 -1.97 14.53 16.27
CA GLN A 35 -2.50 15.30 17.42
C GLN A 35 -2.18 16.81 17.38
N GLY A 36 -2.26 17.40 16.18
CA GLY A 36 -1.99 18.83 15.99
C GLY A 36 -0.51 19.22 15.96
N LYS A 37 0.40 18.27 16.15
CA LYS A 37 1.85 18.47 16.04
C LYS A 37 2.39 17.88 14.75
N ARG A 38 3.38 18.56 14.14
CA ARG A 38 4.14 18.12 12.98
C ARG A 38 5.45 17.49 13.45
N TYR A 39 5.74 16.31 12.92
CA TYR A 39 6.95 15.53 13.13
C TYR A 39 7.69 15.39 11.81
N GLU A 40 9.02 15.35 11.82
CA GLU A 40 9.87 15.25 10.63
C GLU A 40 10.97 14.20 10.81
N GLY A 41 11.61 13.80 9.70
CA GLY A 41 12.75 12.89 9.70
C GLY A 41 12.45 11.55 10.39
N LEU A 42 13.42 11.09 11.18
CA LEU A 42 13.38 9.78 11.85
C LEU A 42 12.24 9.67 12.86
N GLU A 43 11.92 10.76 13.57
CA GLU A 43 10.83 10.79 14.54
C GLU A 43 9.48 10.58 13.85
N ALA A 44 9.24 11.25 12.72
CA ALA A 44 8.03 11.09 11.91
C ALA A 44 7.90 9.67 11.38
N ALA A 45 8.98 9.11 10.83
CA ALA A 45 8.98 7.75 10.28
C ALA A 45 8.73 6.70 11.36
N THR A 46 9.33 6.87 12.55
CA THR A 46 9.12 5.99 13.70
C THR A 46 7.68 6.05 14.17
N LEU A 47 7.14 7.24 14.37
CA LEU A 47 5.76 7.46 14.80
C LEU A 47 4.76 6.81 13.84
N LEU A 48 4.95 7.03 12.53
CA LEU A 48 4.08 6.47 11.50
C LEU A 48 4.11 4.94 11.50
N ARG A 49 5.30 4.35 11.48
CA ARG A 49 5.49 2.90 11.52
C ARG A 49 4.79 2.27 12.74
N ASP A 50 5.01 2.84 13.93
CA ASP A 50 4.46 2.28 15.16
C ASP A 50 2.93 2.33 15.17
N HIS A 51 2.35 3.42 14.69
CA HIS A 51 0.90 3.53 14.54
C HIS A 51 0.34 2.58 13.48
N GLN A 52 1.04 2.37 12.36
CA GLN A 52 0.63 1.42 11.33
C GLN A 52 0.66 -0.02 11.86
N LEU A 53 1.75 -0.43 12.51
CA LEU A 53 1.88 -1.78 13.08
C LEU A 53 0.84 -2.02 14.17
N LYS A 54 0.64 -1.08 15.08
CA LYS A 54 -0.39 -1.15 16.11
C LYS A 54 -1.80 -1.23 15.51
N GLY A 55 -2.09 -0.42 14.49
CA GLY A 55 -3.37 -0.44 13.79
C GLY A 55 -3.66 -1.78 13.11
N ILE A 56 -2.64 -2.40 12.49
CA ILE A 56 -2.73 -3.73 11.90
C ILE A 56 -3.03 -4.77 13.00
N GLU A 57 -2.28 -4.75 14.10
CA GLU A 57 -2.47 -5.68 15.21
C GLU A 57 -3.89 -5.58 15.80
N GLU A 58 -4.37 -4.35 16.06
CA GLU A 58 -5.71 -4.12 16.58
C GLU A 58 -6.81 -4.60 15.62
N ALA A 59 -6.61 -4.39 14.30
CA ALA A 59 -7.54 -4.86 13.28
C ALA A 59 -7.61 -6.39 13.25
N LEU A 60 -6.46 -7.06 13.31
CA LEU A 60 -6.38 -8.53 13.32
C LEU A 60 -6.99 -9.13 14.58
N LYS A 61 -6.77 -8.51 15.77
CA LYS A 61 -7.45 -8.91 17.01
C LYS A 61 -8.98 -8.83 16.91
N LYS A 62 -9.49 -7.90 16.09
CA LYS A 62 -10.91 -7.76 15.77
C LYS A 62 -11.36 -8.63 14.59
N LYS A 63 -10.55 -9.62 14.18
CA LYS A 63 -10.81 -10.55 13.07
C LYS A 63 -11.12 -9.86 11.73
N LYS A 64 -10.57 -8.65 11.51
CA LYS A 64 -10.67 -7.95 10.24
C LYS A 64 -9.73 -8.56 9.21
N ILE A 65 -10.15 -8.54 7.95
CA ILE A 65 -9.26 -8.86 6.84
C ILE A 65 -8.37 -7.65 6.59
N VAL A 66 -7.07 -7.81 6.77
CA VAL A 66 -6.10 -6.72 6.56
C VAL A 66 -5.35 -6.94 5.26
N LYS A 67 -5.35 -5.90 4.42
CA LYS A 67 -4.51 -5.76 3.25
C LYS A 67 -3.44 -4.72 3.53
N VAL A 68 -2.19 -4.97 3.12
CA VAL A 68 -1.15 -3.96 3.13
C VAL A 68 -0.78 -3.59 1.70
N ASN A 69 -0.76 -2.29 1.43
CA ASN A 69 -0.25 -1.72 0.18
C ASN A 69 1.17 -1.19 0.41
N THR A 70 2.07 -1.46 -0.52
CA THR A 70 3.42 -0.88 -0.55
C THR A 70 3.71 -0.32 -1.93
N VAL A 71 4.12 0.95 -2.00
CA VAL A 71 4.65 1.54 -3.23
C VAL A 71 6.11 1.13 -3.36
N LEU A 72 6.46 0.52 -4.48
CA LEU A 72 7.83 0.14 -4.81
C LEU A 72 8.57 1.36 -5.38
N ILE A 73 9.55 1.84 -4.64
CA ILE A 73 10.36 3.03 -4.97
C ILE A 73 11.79 2.57 -5.22
N PRO A 74 12.20 2.42 -6.51
CA PRO A 74 13.54 1.94 -6.85
C PRO A 74 14.66 2.75 -6.20
N GLY A 75 15.67 2.04 -5.67
CA GLY A 75 16.80 2.62 -4.96
C GLY A 75 16.50 3.08 -3.53
N ILE A 76 15.26 2.96 -3.05
CA ILE A 76 14.88 3.34 -1.67
C ILE A 76 14.35 2.15 -0.88
N ASN A 77 13.31 1.46 -1.37
CA ASN A 77 12.68 0.36 -0.63
C ASN A 77 12.53 -0.95 -1.43
N ASP A 78 13.14 -1.05 -2.58
CA ASP A 78 13.05 -2.21 -3.48
C ASP A 78 13.57 -3.52 -2.86
N GLU A 79 14.60 -3.47 -2.02
CA GLU A 79 15.00 -4.63 -1.21
C GLU A 79 14.21 -4.73 0.10
N HIS A 80 13.89 -3.60 0.70
CA HIS A 80 13.18 -3.53 1.98
C HIS A 80 11.72 -4.05 1.91
N VAL A 81 11.13 -4.09 0.72
CA VAL A 81 9.79 -4.64 0.51
C VAL A 81 9.68 -6.10 0.97
N PHE A 82 10.78 -6.86 0.96
CA PHE A 82 10.84 -8.23 1.46
C PHE A 82 10.78 -8.28 3.00
N ASP A 83 11.37 -7.32 3.70
CA ASP A 83 11.29 -7.20 5.14
C ASP A 83 9.87 -6.82 5.56
N ILE A 84 9.24 -5.90 4.84
CA ILE A 84 7.83 -5.57 5.03
C ILE A 84 6.99 -6.84 4.87
N ALA A 85 7.18 -7.60 3.79
CA ALA A 85 6.42 -8.82 3.52
C ALA A 85 6.58 -9.87 4.65
N ARG A 86 7.81 -10.10 5.12
CA ARG A 86 8.09 -11.00 6.24
C ARG A 86 7.38 -10.53 7.52
N LYS A 87 7.49 -9.24 7.83
CA LYS A 87 6.87 -8.65 9.02
C LYS A 87 5.35 -8.77 8.99
N ILE A 88 4.69 -8.35 7.92
CA ILE A 88 3.23 -8.37 7.84
C ILE A 88 2.69 -9.82 7.78
N LYS A 89 3.45 -10.75 7.17
CA LYS A 89 3.13 -12.19 7.20
C LYS A 89 3.15 -12.73 8.62
N SER A 90 4.18 -12.43 9.40
CA SER A 90 4.28 -12.87 10.80
C SER A 90 3.16 -12.32 11.69
N MET A 91 2.57 -11.18 11.32
CA MET A 91 1.42 -10.59 12.01
C MET A 91 0.08 -11.22 11.62
N GLY A 92 0.00 -11.97 10.51
CA GLY A 92 -1.23 -12.58 10.02
C GLY A 92 -2.00 -11.73 9.00
N VAL A 93 -1.35 -10.77 8.36
CA VAL A 93 -1.97 -9.99 7.26
C VAL A 93 -2.36 -10.93 6.12
N PHE A 94 -3.56 -10.73 5.57
CA PHE A 94 -4.15 -11.62 4.58
C PHE A 94 -3.49 -11.52 3.21
N ILE A 95 -3.20 -10.29 2.74
CA ILE A 95 -2.68 -10.06 1.39
C ILE A 95 -1.81 -8.81 1.34
N HIS A 96 -0.74 -8.90 0.57
CA HIS A 96 0.15 -7.78 0.26
C HIS A 96 -0.05 -7.32 -1.19
N ASN A 97 -0.07 -6.02 -1.42
CA ASN A 97 -0.21 -5.42 -2.74
C ASN A 97 0.97 -4.47 -3.00
N VAL A 98 1.86 -4.86 -3.87
CA VAL A 98 2.98 -4.02 -4.30
C VAL A 98 2.58 -3.26 -5.56
N MET A 99 2.63 -1.94 -5.48
CA MET A 99 2.26 -1.01 -6.54
C MET A 99 3.52 -0.31 -7.09
N PRO A 100 3.60 -0.04 -8.39
CA PRO A 100 4.70 0.74 -8.95
C PRO A 100 4.61 2.18 -8.46
N LEU A 101 5.77 2.83 -8.33
CA LEU A 101 5.88 4.27 -8.11
C LEU A 101 5.18 5.02 -9.26
N ILE A 102 4.43 6.05 -8.91
CA ILE A 102 4.03 7.12 -9.84
C ILE A 102 4.95 8.30 -9.55
N PRO A 103 5.88 8.65 -10.47
CA PRO A 103 6.86 9.69 -10.23
C PRO A 103 6.18 11.05 -10.05
N GLN A 104 6.27 11.59 -8.84
CA GLN A 104 5.71 12.91 -8.49
C GLN A 104 6.52 13.56 -7.37
N TYR A 105 6.47 14.87 -7.27
CA TYR A 105 7.15 15.66 -6.23
C TYR A 105 8.64 15.29 -6.11
N LYS A 106 9.10 14.96 -4.92
CA LYS A 106 10.51 14.59 -4.67
C LYS A 106 10.97 13.32 -5.38
N PHE A 107 10.03 12.48 -5.83
CA PHE A 107 10.31 11.26 -6.58
C PHE A 107 10.14 11.42 -8.10
N ALA A 108 9.91 12.65 -8.59
CA ALA A 108 9.70 12.91 -10.02
C ALA A 108 10.88 12.48 -10.91
N HIS A 109 12.09 12.40 -10.33
CA HIS A 109 13.31 11.98 -11.02
C HIS A 109 13.56 10.47 -10.97
N ILE A 110 12.79 9.71 -10.17
CA ILE A 110 12.96 8.25 -10.04
C ILE A 110 12.16 7.57 -11.13
N GLN A 111 12.85 6.73 -11.92
CA GLN A 111 12.18 5.90 -12.90
C GLN A 111 11.40 4.79 -12.20
N PRO A 112 10.07 4.62 -12.48
CA PRO A 112 9.30 3.54 -11.88
C PRO A 112 9.83 2.18 -12.35
N PRO A 113 9.61 1.11 -11.56
CA PRO A 113 9.99 -0.23 -11.98
C PRO A 113 9.24 -0.61 -13.25
N SER A 114 9.95 -1.31 -14.16
CA SER A 114 9.32 -1.88 -15.35
C SER A 114 8.24 -2.92 -14.98
N PRO A 115 7.29 -3.22 -15.87
CA PRO A 115 6.31 -4.27 -15.63
C PRO A 115 6.95 -5.64 -15.32
N GLU A 116 8.08 -5.95 -15.93
CA GLU A 116 8.84 -7.17 -15.74
C GLU A 116 9.50 -7.21 -14.35
N GLU A 117 10.15 -6.13 -13.95
CA GLU A 117 10.75 -6.00 -12.62
C GLU A 117 9.69 -6.10 -11.52
N LYS A 118 8.57 -5.38 -11.67
CA LYS A 118 7.45 -5.48 -10.73
C LYS A 118 6.94 -6.92 -10.63
N ARG A 119 6.74 -7.62 -11.76
CA ARG A 119 6.27 -8.99 -11.78
C ARG A 119 7.24 -9.92 -11.08
N ARG A 120 8.54 -9.83 -11.38
CA ARG A 120 9.59 -10.62 -10.71
C ARG A 120 9.57 -10.43 -9.20
N ILE A 121 9.50 -9.19 -8.73
CA ILE A 121 9.41 -8.88 -7.29
C ILE A 121 8.12 -9.46 -6.69
N GLN A 122 6.98 -9.35 -7.37
CA GLN A 122 5.72 -9.92 -6.90
C GLN A 122 5.75 -11.45 -6.85
N GLU A 123 6.43 -12.13 -7.77
CA GLU A 123 6.61 -13.58 -7.76
C GLU A 123 7.45 -14.02 -6.55
N GLU A 124 8.56 -13.36 -6.29
CA GLU A 124 9.41 -13.64 -5.12
C GLU A 124 8.67 -13.36 -3.80
N LEU A 125 7.97 -12.22 -3.70
CA LEU A 125 7.14 -11.89 -2.54
C LEU A 125 5.99 -12.89 -2.35
N GLY A 126 5.50 -13.47 -3.45
CA GLY A 126 4.47 -14.51 -3.44
C GLY A 126 4.88 -15.78 -2.69
N LYS A 127 6.17 -16.04 -2.56
CA LYS A 127 6.73 -17.14 -1.75
C LYS A 127 6.62 -16.86 -0.24
N ILE A 128 6.50 -15.59 0.15
CA ILE A 128 6.40 -15.14 1.55
C ILE A 128 4.95 -14.92 1.95
N ILE A 129 4.22 -14.13 1.19
CA ILE A 129 2.85 -13.74 1.49
C ILE A 129 2.04 -13.61 0.20
N LYS A 130 0.75 -13.96 0.24
CA LYS A 130 -0.17 -13.83 -0.90
C LYS A 130 -0.10 -12.43 -1.49
N GLN A 131 0.15 -12.34 -2.81
CA GLN A 131 0.21 -11.09 -3.56
C GLN A 131 -1.10 -10.79 -4.27
N MET A 132 -1.47 -9.51 -4.33
CA MET A 132 -2.58 -9.04 -5.15
C MET A 132 -2.13 -8.90 -6.61
N LYS A 133 -2.42 -9.94 -7.43
CA LYS A 133 -1.93 -10.02 -8.82
C LYS A 133 -2.73 -9.15 -9.80
N HIS A 134 -3.97 -8.81 -9.46
CA HIS A 134 -4.90 -8.11 -10.36
C HIS A 134 -4.94 -6.58 -10.15
N CYS A 135 -4.08 -6.04 -9.28
CA CYS A 135 -3.99 -4.61 -9.11
C CYS A 135 -3.30 -3.99 -10.32
N ARG A 136 -4.10 -3.44 -11.22
CA ARG A 136 -3.63 -2.49 -12.24
C ARG A 136 -3.49 -1.13 -11.58
N GLN A 137 -3.09 -0.12 -12.32
CA GLN A 137 -2.95 1.24 -11.77
C GLN A 137 -4.23 1.64 -11.02
N CYS A 138 -4.11 1.85 -9.69
CA CYS A 138 -5.25 2.18 -8.86
C CYS A 138 -5.70 3.59 -9.17
N ARG A 139 -6.91 3.73 -9.66
CA ARG A 139 -7.57 5.02 -9.83
C ARG A 139 -8.59 5.15 -8.72
N SER A 140 -8.63 6.29 -8.07
CA SER A 140 -9.57 6.56 -6.97
C SER A 140 -11.03 6.57 -7.44
N ASP A 141 -11.24 6.73 -8.73
CA ASP A 141 -12.53 6.74 -9.43
C ASP A 141 -12.92 5.36 -10.01
N ALA A 142 -12.13 4.32 -9.78
CA ALA A 142 -12.42 2.97 -10.26
C ALA A 142 -13.59 2.37 -9.48
N ILE A 143 -14.73 2.23 -10.14
CA ILE A 143 -15.93 1.56 -9.62
C ILE A 143 -16.08 0.20 -10.35
N GLY A 144 -16.30 -0.87 -9.61
CA GLY A 144 -16.59 -2.21 -10.16
C GLY A 144 -15.63 -3.29 -9.68
N GLU A 145 -15.83 -4.51 -10.18
CA GLU A 145 -15.00 -5.67 -9.88
C GLU A 145 -13.65 -5.60 -10.58
N LEU A 146 -12.62 -6.18 -9.96
CA LEU A 146 -11.27 -6.27 -10.54
C LEU A 146 -11.32 -7.10 -11.83
N GLY A 147 -10.99 -6.45 -12.94
CA GLY A 147 -11.02 -7.07 -14.27
C GLY A 147 -12.35 -6.93 -14.99
N CYS A 148 -13.31 -6.16 -14.46
CA CYS A 148 -14.61 -6.03 -15.05
C CYS A 148 -14.63 -5.14 -16.30
N VAL A 149 -15.57 -5.49 -17.17
CA VAL A 149 -15.80 -4.92 -18.51
C VAL A 149 -16.39 -3.50 -18.47
N VAL A 150 -16.77 -3.00 -17.29
CA VAL A 150 -17.44 -1.70 -17.12
C VAL A 150 -16.64 -0.52 -17.72
N GLN A 151 -15.31 -0.60 -17.70
CA GLN A 151 -14.49 0.42 -18.36
C GLN A 151 -14.59 0.41 -19.89
N GLN A 152 -14.90 -0.73 -20.50
CA GLN A 152 -15.09 -0.83 -21.95
C GLN A 152 -16.47 -0.29 -22.38
N GLU A 153 -17.49 -0.54 -21.58
CA GLU A 153 -18.84 -0.01 -21.85
C GLU A 153 -18.93 1.51 -21.68
N PHE A 154 -18.19 2.08 -20.74
CA PHE A 154 -18.16 3.54 -20.55
C PHE A 154 -17.44 4.26 -21.70
N GLN A 155 -16.37 3.66 -22.23
CA GLN A 155 -15.65 4.21 -23.38
C GLN A 155 -16.40 4.07 -24.71
N SER A 156 -17.25 3.04 -24.84
CA SER A 156 -18.11 2.88 -26.03
C SER A 156 -19.25 3.90 -26.04
N ARG A 157 -19.87 4.18 -24.90
CA ARG A 157 -20.96 5.17 -24.79
C ARG A 157 -20.51 6.61 -25.05
N THR A 158 -19.27 6.96 -24.73
CA THR A 158 -18.73 8.30 -25.04
C THR A 158 -18.34 8.48 -26.51
N ARG A 159 -18.16 7.41 -27.28
CA ARG A 159 -17.89 7.47 -28.73
C ARG A 159 -19.15 7.52 -29.61
N GLU A 160 -20.30 7.16 -29.07
CA GLU A 160 -21.58 7.20 -29.81
C GLU A 160 -22.30 8.55 -29.64
N GLN A 161 -21.80 9.47 -28.83
CA GLN A 161 -22.37 10.80 -28.59
C GLN A 161 -21.48 11.95 -29.06
N GLY A 162 -20.44 11.69 -29.87
CA GLY A 162 -19.55 12.68 -30.46
C GLY A 162 -19.64 12.78 -31.97
#